data_44808168cb42bdc1e5dcef9428eb2b69
#
_entry.id   44808168cb42bdc1e5dcef9428eb2b69
#
_cell.length_a   1.000
_cell.length_b   1.000
_cell.length_c   1.000
_cell.angle_alpha   90.00
_cell.angle_beta   90.00
_cell.angle_gamma   90.00
#
_symmetry.space_group_name_H-M   'P 1'
#
loop_
_entity.id
_entity.type
_entity.pdbx_description
1 polymer ?
#
loop_
_entity_poly.entity_id
_entity_poly.type
_entity_poly.pdbx_seq_one_letter_code
_entity_poly.pdbx_strand_id
1 'polypeptide(L)'
;MTWLKNLLLGGEKSSGSGPAGPTKLSADDYETTDSGLMFHDLLPGSGASPKKGQKVTVHYSGWLTNGKAFDSSKKRNQPFSFDIGKHKVIRGWAEDVLTMKVGGKRQLKVPSPLGYGSVGSPPVIPKNATLIFEVELLEIG
;
A
#
# COMPACT_ATOMS: atom_id res chain seq x y z
N MET A 1 -5.52 16.61 -8.05
CA MET A 1 -4.68 16.17 -8.35
C MET A 1 -4.43 15.89 -9.60
N THR A 2 -3.61 16.15 -10.10
CA THR A 2 -3.37 16.03 -11.32
C THR A 2 -3.21 14.71 -11.73
N TRP A 3 -3.08 13.81 -10.92
CA TRP A 3 -2.81 12.57 -11.37
C TRP A 3 -3.85 11.94 -12.14
N LEU A 4 -4.89 12.53 -12.21
CA LEU A 4 -5.79 12.04 -12.96
C LEU A 4 -5.56 12.26 -14.25
N LYS A 5 -4.96 13.08 -14.59
CA LYS A 5 -4.83 13.39 -15.78
C LYS A 5 -3.86 12.76 -16.40
N ASN A 6 -3.17 12.28 -16.14
CA ASN A 6 -2.22 11.68 -16.77
C ASN A 6 -2.46 10.48 -17.18
N LEU A 7 -3.08 10.17 -16.90
CA LEU A 7 -3.41 9.28 -17.37
C LEU A 7 -3.97 9.15 -18.22
N LEU A 8 -4.20 9.51 -18.41
CA LEU A 8 -4.66 9.40 -19.23
C LEU A 8 -4.41 9.44 -19.98
N LEU A 9 -3.99 9.47 -20.16
CA LEU A 9 -3.61 9.51 -20.89
C LEU A 9 -3.41 8.74 -21.23
N GLY A 10 -3.32 8.25 -21.09
CA GLY A 10 -3.19 7.54 -21.40
C GLY A 10 -3.10 6.82 -21.28
N GLY A 11 -3.09 6.51 -21.22
CA GLY A 11 -3.10 5.84 -21.14
C GLY A 11 -3.02 5.28 -20.64
N GLU A 12 -2.97 5.30 -20.51
CA GLU A 12 -2.93 4.86 -20.09
C GLU A 12 -3.28 4.25 -19.79
N LYS A 13 -3.55 3.93 -19.82
CA LYS A 13 -3.99 3.36 -19.58
C LYS A 13 -3.89 2.50 -19.24
N SER A 14 -3.67 2.16 -19.27
CA SER A 14 -3.58 1.54 -18.89
C SER A 14 -3.30 0.97 -18.23
N SER A 15 -3.12 0.76 -17.89
CA SER A 15 -2.90 0.40 -17.23
C SER A 15 -3.16 0.56 -16.28
N GLY A 16 -3.44 0.70 -16.21
CA GLY A 16 -4.06 1.02 -15.47
C GLY A 16 -3.99 1.17 -14.33
N SER A 17 -3.91 1.14 -14.05
CA SER A 17 -3.67 1.22 -13.00
C SER A 17 -4.14 2.04 -12.11
N GLY A 18 -3.71 2.40 -11.24
CA GLY A 18 -4.05 3.25 -10.24
C GLY A 18 -5.42 3.71 -10.13
N PRO A 19 -5.89 4.51 -11.02
CA PRO A 19 -7.20 5.05 -10.83
C PRO A 19 -8.30 4.04 -10.91
N ALA A 20 -8.01 2.91 -11.41
CA ALA A 20 -9.03 1.91 -11.57
C ALA A 20 -9.45 1.25 -10.27
N GLY A 21 -8.78 1.56 -9.19
CA GLY A 21 -9.07 0.92 -7.91
C GLY A 21 -8.20 -0.28 -7.66
N PRO A 22 -8.34 -0.90 -6.50
CA PRO A 22 -7.51 -2.03 -6.15
C PRO A 22 -7.92 -3.28 -6.91
N THR A 23 -6.99 -4.23 -7.00
CA THR A 23 -7.29 -5.54 -7.55
C THR A 23 -8.44 -6.14 -6.74
N LYS A 24 -9.42 -6.71 -7.42
CA LYS A 24 -10.57 -7.28 -6.74
C LYS A 24 -10.21 -8.61 -6.12
N LEU A 25 -10.44 -8.73 -4.83
CA LEU A 25 -10.19 -9.95 -4.07
C LEU A 25 -11.43 -10.27 -3.26
N SER A 26 -11.64 -11.57 -2.98
CA SER A 26 -12.70 -11.96 -2.08
C SER A 26 -12.14 -12.05 -0.67
N ALA A 27 -13.00 -12.14 0.33
CA ALA A 27 -12.56 -12.26 1.72
C ALA A 27 -11.63 -13.45 1.92
N ASP A 28 -11.88 -14.55 1.19
CA ASP A 28 -11.08 -15.75 1.35
C ASP A 28 -9.68 -15.64 0.76
N ASP A 29 -9.42 -14.65 -0.05
CA ASP A 29 -8.09 -14.46 -0.63
C ASP A 29 -7.08 -13.95 0.37
N TYR A 30 -7.54 -13.30 1.44
CA TYR A 30 -6.64 -12.68 2.38
C TYR A 30 -6.18 -13.62 3.48
N GLU A 31 -4.92 -13.43 3.90
CA GLU A 31 -4.43 -14.00 5.15
C GLU A 31 -4.50 -12.92 6.20
N THR A 32 -4.71 -13.29 7.44
CA THR A 32 -4.82 -12.32 8.54
C THR A 32 -3.71 -12.58 9.55
N THR A 33 -2.97 -11.55 9.91
CA THR A 33 -1.93 -11.66 10.93
C THR A 33 -2.53 -11.54 12.33
N ASP A 34 -1.72 -11.80 13.35
CA ASP A 34 -2.17 -11.70 14.74
C ASP A 34 -2.64 -10.30 15.10
N SER A 35 -2.11 -9.26 14.45
CA SER A 35 -2.51 -7.89 14.74
C SER A 35 -3.81 -7.50 14.04
N GLY A 36 -4.30 -8.33 13.13
CA GLY A 36 -5.50 -8.03 12.37
C GLY A 36 -5.25 -7.49 10.97
N LEU A 37 -4.00 -7.34 10.59
CA LEU A 37 -3.65 -6.93 9.23
C LEU A 37 -4.02 -8.05 8.27
N MET A 38 -4.67 -7.71 7.17
CA MET A 38 -5.00 -8.67 6.13
C MET A 38 -4.15 -8.39 4.90
N PHE A 39 -3.71 -9.45 4.23
CA PHE A 39 -2.87 -9.28 3.05
C PHE A 39 -3.04 -10.42 2.05
N HIS A 40 -2.68 -10.13 0.81
CA HIS A 40 -2.66 -11.14 -0.25
C HIS A 40 -1.51 -10.80 -1.21
N ASP A 41 -0.66 -11.78 -1.48
CA ASP A 41 0.44 -11.57 -2.43
C ASP A 41 -0.07 -11.60 -3.85
N LEU A 42 0.01 -10.47 -4.53
CA LEU A 42 -0.32 -10.40 -5.95
C LEU A 42 0.85 -10.94 -6.77
N LEU A 43 2.07 -10.67 -6.31
CA LEU A 43 3.30 -11.24 -6.83
C LEU A 43 4.17 -11.55 -5.62
N PRO A 44 4.64 -12.78 -5.45
CA PRO A 44 5.39 -13.10 -4.24
C PRO A 44 6.79 -12.50 -4.15
N GLY A 45 7.41 -12.19 -5.27
CA GLY A 45 8.79 -11.74 -5.28
C GLY A 45 9.76 -12.89 -5.07
N SER A 46 11.04 -12.61 -5.29
CA SER A 46 12.06 -13.65 -5.15
C SER A 46 13.32 -13.14 -4.44
N GLY A 47 13.37 -11.88 -4.11
CA GLY A 47 14.54 -11.31 -3.44
C GLY A 47 14.50 -11.52 -1.94
N ALA A 48 15.36 -10.80 -1.24
CA ALA A 48 15.44 -10.88 0.21
C ALA A 48 14.25 -10.18 0.85
N SER A 49 13.99 -10.53 2.11
CA SER A 49 13.03 -9.80 2.94
C SER A 49 13.79 -8.82 3.81
N PRO A 50 13.22 -7.65 4.07
CA PRO A 50 13.90 -6.67 4.90
C PRO A 50 13.83 -7.01 6.38
N LYS A 51 14.66 -6.35 7.15
CA LYS A 51 14.70 -6.51 8.60
C LYS A 51 14.41 -5.17 9.25
N LYS A 52 13.94 -5.22 10.47
CA LYS A 52 13.71 -4.02 11.27
C LYS A 52 14.97 -3.17 11.28
N GLY A 53 14.82 -1.90 11.09
CA GLY A 53 15.93 -0.95 11.04
C GLY A 53 16.46 -0.67 9.66
N GLN A 54 16.12 -1.50 8.68
CA GLN A 54 16.59 -1.25 7.32
C GLN A 54 15.71 -0.24 6.59
N LYS A 55 16.28 0.43 5.62
CA LYS A 55 15.54 1.31 4.74
C LYS A 55 14.99 0.49 3.58
N VAL A 56 13.75 0.75 3.20
CA VAL A 56 13.14 0.11 2.03
C VAL A 56 12.58 1.18 1.11
N THR A 57 12.49 0.82 -0.17
CA THR A 57 11.90 1.68 -1.20
C THR A 57 10.75 0.93 -1.84
N VAL A 58 9.60 1.59 -1.92
CA VAL A 58 8.37 0.98 -2.43
C VAL A 58 7.67 1.89 -3.41
N HIS A 59 6.84 1.29 -4.26
CA HIS A 59 5.76 1.99 -4.92
C HIS A 59 4.46 1.54 -4.29
N TYR A 60 3.49 2.42 -4.20
CA TYR A 60 2.21 2.08 -3.60
C TYR A 60 1.06 2.89 -4.18
N SER A 61 -0.13 2.37 -4.00
CA SER A 61 -1.38 3.09 -4.21
C SER A 61 -2.29 2.77 -3.03
N GLY A 62 -3.12 3.71 -2.63
CA GLY A 62 -4.01 3.52 -1.50
C GLY A 62 -5.42 3.99 -1.81
N TRP A 63 -6.39 3.26 -1.29
CA TRP A 63 -7.80 3.54 -1.49
C TRP A 63 -8.59 3.38 -0.20
N LEU A 64 -9.68 4.10 -0.11
CA LEU A 64 -10.69 3.83 0.89
C LEU A 64 -11.51 2.61 0.44
N THR A 65 -12.30 2.06 1.33
CA THR A 65 -13.07 0.86 1.00
C THR A 65 -14.17 1.13 -0.03
N ASN A 66 -14.54 2.40 -0.23
CA ASN A 66 -15.49 2.74 -1.29
C ASN A 66 -14.82 2.86 -2.66
N GLY A 67 -13.53 2.57 -2.75
CA GLY A 67 -12.80 2.62 -4.01
C GLY A 67 -12.15 3.96 -4.33
N LYS A 68 -12.35 4.96 -3.48
CA LYS A 68 -11.77 6.28 -3.74
C LYS A 68 -10.28 6.27 -3.43
N ALA A 69 -9.45 6.59 -4.42
CA ALA A 69 -8.00 6.66 -4.25
C ALA A 69 -7.65 7.89 -3.44
N PHE A 70 -6.71 7.75 -2.51
CA PHE A 70 -6.27 8.89 -1.71
C PHE A 70 -4.79 9.19 -1.86
N ASP A 71 -4.00 8.25 -2.38
CA ASP A 71 -2.56 8.49 -2.54
C ASP A 71 -1.97 7.47 -3.48
N SER A 72 -0.90 7.83 -4.19
CA SER A 72 -0.19 6.90 -5.07
C SER A 72 1.18 7.46 -5.41
N SER A 73 2.23 6.71 -5.08
CA SER A 73 3.59 7.07 -5.47
C SER A 73 3.78 6.92 -6.98
N LYS A 74 3.05 5.98 -7.60
CA LYS A 74 3.16 5.78 -9.03
C LYS A 74 2.65 6.98 -9.80
N LYS A 75 1.61 7.63 -9.28
CA LYS A 75 1.10 8.79 -9.96
C LYS A 75 2.03 9.96 -9.89
N ARG A 76 2.77 10.07 -8.81
CA ARG A 76 3.79 11.09 -8.69
C ARG A 76 5.07 10.70 -9.42
N ASN A 77 5.13 9.47 -9.91
CA ASN A 77 6.33 8.90 -10.55
C ASN A 77 7.54 9.04 -9.64
N GLN A 78 7.34 8.77 -8.35
CA GLN A 78 8.38 8.94 -7.36
C GLN A 78 8.25 7.87 -6.28
N PRO A 79 9.15 6.89 -6.26
CA PRO A 79 9.12 5.87 -5.22
C PRO A 79 9.28 6.47 -3.83
N PHE A 80 8.76 5.79 -2.85
CA PHE A 80 8.78 6.23 -1.47
C PHE A 80 9.71 5.35 -0.64
N SER A 81 10.59 5.97 0.13
CA SER A 81 11.53 5.24 0.99
C SER A 81 11.26 5.55 2.45
N PHE A 82 11.40 4.55 3.30
CA PHE A 82 11.27 4.75 4.74
C PHE A 82 12.11 3.72 5.50
N ASP A 83 12.44 4.07 6.74
CA ASP A 83 13.19 3.16 7.63
C ASP A 83 12.21 2.37 8.47
N ILE A 84 12.33 1.05 8.44
CA ILE A 84 11.42 0.17 9.16
C ILE A 84 11.68 0.32 10.67
N GLY A 85 10.59 0.57 11.41
CA GLY A 85 10.70 0.66 12.87
C GLY A 85 10.94 2.04 13.40
N LYS A 86 10.98 3.05 12.54
CA LYS A 86 11.18 4.43 12.99
C LYS A 86 9.88 5.23 13.05
N HIS A 87 8.77 4.54 13.01
CA HIS A 87 7.44 5.16 13.15
C HIS A 87 7.14 6.25 12.13
N LYS A 88 7.70 6.10 10.92
CA LYS A 88 7.48 7.07 9.85
C LYS A 88 6.29 6.73 8.98
N VAL A 89 5.76 5.53 9.12
CA VAL A 89 4.63 5.05 8.32
C VAL A 89 3.62 4.40 9.26
N ILE A 90 2.41 4.16 8.75
CA ILE A 90 1.39 3.49 9.56
C ILE A 90 1.87 2.10 9.95
N ARG A 91 1.37 1.62 11.09
CA ARG A 91 1.81 0.34 11.65
C ARG A 91 1.61 -0.83 10.70
N GLY A 92 0.53 -0.83 9.94
CA GLY A 92 0.27 -1.90 8.99
C GLY A 92 1.38 -2.06 7.98
N TRP A 93 1.94 -0.97 7.49
CA TRP A 93 3.05 -1.03 6.55
C TRP A 93 4.32 -1.55 7.20
N ALA A 94 4.66 -1.03 8.39
CA ALA A 94 5.88 -1.43 9.06
C ALA A 94 5.86 -2.93 9.36
N GLU A 95 4.72 -3.47 9.71
CA GLU A 95 4.57 -4.89 9.96
C GLU A 95 4.65 -5.68 8.66
N ASP A 96 3.95 -5.22 7.63
CA ASP A 96 3.80 -5.99 6.41
C ASP A 96 5.10 -6.16 5.63
N VAL A 97 5.86 -5.09 5.49
CA VAL A 97 7.05 -5.18 4.64
C VAL A 97 8.07 -6.17 5.15
N LEU A 98 8.05 -6.49 6.45
CA LEU A 98 8.98 -7.45 7.02
C LEU A 98 8.80 -8.85 6.44
N THR A 99 7.64 -9.16 5.90
CA THR A 99 7.38 -10.48 5.32
C THR A 99 7.32 -10.43 3.80
N MET A 100 7.49 -9.27 3.19
CA MET A 100 7.56 -9.16 1.74
C MET A 100 8.96 -9.48 1.25
N LYS A 101 9.07 -9.77 -0.03
CA LYS A 101 10.37 -9.97 -0.69
C LYS A 101 10.54 -8.95 -1.78
N VAL A 102 11.78 -8.55 -2.04
CA VAL A 102 12.06 -7.63 -3.14
C VAL A 102 11.51 -8.22 -4.44
N GLY A 103 10.83 -7.40 -5.19
CA GLY A 103 10.13 -7.82 -6.41
C GLY A 103 8.69 -8.21 -6.16
N GLY A 104 8.28 -8.31 -4.91
CA GLY A 104 6.91 -8.70 -4.57
C GLY A 104 5.95 -7.52 -4.61
N LYS A 105 4.68 -7.84 -4.79
CA LYS A 105 3.60 -6.86 -4.75
C LYS A 105 2.48 -7.46 -3.95
N ARG A 106 1.95 -6.71 -3.01
CA ARG A 106 0.99 -7.23 -2.06
C ARG A 106 -0.15 -6.26 -1.86
N GLN A 107 -1.38 -6.77 -1.79
CA GLN A 107 -2.51 -5.96 -1.40
C GLN A 107 -2.71 -6.10 0.10
N LEU A 108 -2.86 -4.97 0.79
CA LEU A 108 -3.09 -4.92 2.22
C LEU A 108 -4.47 -4.37 2.49
N LYS A 109 -5.14 -4.93 3.48
CA LYS A 109 -6.35 -4.34 4.00
C LYS A 109 -6.05 -4.01 5.46
N VAL A 110 -5.96 -2.73 5.75
CA VAL A 110 -5.41 -2.22 7.01
C VAL A 110 -6.54 -1.70 7.87
N PRO A 111 -6.87 -2.38 8.98
CA PRO A 111 -7.90 -1.86 9.89
C PRO A 111 -7.39 -0.60 10.57
N SER A 112 -8.32 0.24 11.01
CA SER A 112 -7.95 1.55 11.51
C SER A 112 -6.92 1.56 12.65
N PRO A 113 -6.90 0.60 13.57
CA PRO A 113 -5.86 0.61 14.61
C PRO A 113 -4.44 0.48 14.09
N LEU A 114 -4.28 -0.08 12.88
CA LEU A 114 -2.97 -0.19 12.25
C LEU A 114 -2.76 0.89 11.20
N GLY A 115 -3.73 1.76 11.02
CA GLY A 115 -3.68 2.87 10.09
C GLY A 115 -3.76 4.21 10.81
N TYR A 116 -4.76 5.00 10.50
CA TYR A 116 -4.91 6.34 11.07
C TYR A 116 -5.87 6.42 12.25
N GLY A 117 -6.40 5.29 12.69
CA GLY A 117 -7.14 5.19 13.94
C GLY A 117 -8.41 6.02 13.99
N SER A 118 -8.79 6.37 15.22
CA SER A 118 -10.00 7.13 15.43
C SER A 118 -9.90 8.60 15.04
N VAL A 119 -8.69 9.09 14.81
CA VAL A 119 -8.47 10.46 14.38
C VAL A 119 -8.60 10.61 12.87
N GLY A 120 -8.15 9.60 12.14
CA GLY A 120 -8.07 9.67 10.68
C GLY A 120 -6.99 10.63 10.22
N SER A 121 -7.11 11.08 8.98
CA SER A 121 -6.23 12.08 8.40
C SER A 121 -7.09 12.97 7.50
N PRO A 122 -7.92 13.83 8.11
CA PRO A 122 -8.87 14.62 7.34
C PRO A 122 -8.15 15.63 6.45
N PRO A 123 -8.78 16.05 5.38
CA PRO A 123 -10.12 15.66 4.95
C PRO A 123 -10.17 14.37 4.16
N VAL A 124 -9.02 13.77 3.88
CA VAL A 124 -8.95 12.65 2.95
C VAL A 124 -9.31 11.31 3.58
N ILE A 125 -8.79 11.03 4.76
CA ILE A 125 -9.02 9.75 5.42
C ILE A 125 -9.93 9.98 6.62
N PRO A 126 -11.14 9.41 6.61
CA PRO A 126 -12.07 9.59 7.73
C PRO A 126 -11.62 8.86 8.99
N LYS A 127 -12.31 9.15 10.08
CA LYS A 127 -12.08 8.46 11.33
C LYS A 127 -12.42 6.98 11.18
N ASN A 128 -11.67 6.15 11.86
CA ASN A 128 -11.94 4.70 11.91
C ASN A 128 -11.99 4.03 10.55
N ALA A 129 -11.24 4.55 9.58
CA ALA A 129 -11.27 4.03 8.23
C ALA A 129 -10.39 2.80 8.07
N THR A 130 -10.92 1.80 7.38
CA THR A 130 -10.13 0.69 6.87
C THR A 130 -9.55 1.13 5.54
N LEU A 131 -8.28 0.86 5.32
CA LEU A 131 -7.59 1.30 4.11
C LEU A 131 -7.16 0.09 3.28
N ILE A 132 -7.12 0.27 1.97
CA ILE A 132 -6.62 -0.75 1.06
C ILE A 132 -5.39 -0.16 0.38
N PHE A 133 -4.28 -0.89 0.40
CA PHE A 133 -3.07 -0.49 -0.30
C PHE A 133 -2.60 -1.61 -1.21
N GLU A 134 -1.96 -1.25 -2.29
CA GLU A 134 -1.13 -2.20 -3.05
C GLU A 134 0.28 -1.67 -2.97
N VAL A 135 1.19 -2.47 -2.45
CA VAL A 135 2.57 -2.07 -2.17
C VAL A 135 3.51 -2.99 -2.93
N GLU A 136 4.44 -2.41 -3.66
CA GLU A 136 5.46 -3.15 -4.37
C GLU A 136 6.81 -2.84 -3.73
N LEU A 137 7.53 -3.87 -3.26
CA LEU A 137 8.83 -3.67 -2.63
C LEU A 137 9.90 -3.67 -3.71
N LEU A 138 10.53 -2.53 -3.90
CA LEU A 138 11.50 -2.35 -4.98
C LEU A 138 12.92 -2.67 -4.57
N GLU A 139 13.34 -2.23 -3.39
CA GLU A 139 14.70 -2.48 -2.93
C GLU A 139 14.86 -2.28 -1.44
N ILE A 140 15.92 -2.83 -0.89
CA ILE A 140 16.31 -2.73 0.50
C ILE A 140 17.66 -2.04 0.55
N GLY A 141 17.80 -1.09 1.43
CA GLY A 141 19.07 -0.39 1.58
C GLY A 141 19.02 1.03 1.10
#